data_d5807dfeed8afe73ae415463b902b787
#
_entry.id   d5807dfeed8afe73ae415463b902b787
#
_cell.length_a   1.000
_cell.length_b   1.000
_cell.length_c   1.000
_cell.angle_alpha   90.00
_cell.angle_beta   90.00
_cell.angle_gamma   90.00
#
_symmetry.space_group_name_H-M   'P 1'
#
loop_
_entity.id
_entity.type
_entity.pdbx_description
1 polymer ?
#
loop_
_entity_poly.entity_id
_entity_poly.type
_entity_poly.pdbx_seq_one_letter_code
_entity_poly.pdbx_strand_id
1 'polypeptide(L)'
;GASRLAINRGSLRNKGWELSVGLKPLNRKDYGISLSFNTSKVYNKVTNADKEQHTTYTNYVNGSVITNGKPVNTFYSYQFDKLDANGYPTFKNYNEQYLEDGDGHKKGDFIISSYDEAYARAFVAMGSREPDLSGGLSADFRYKRFSLSSTFAFNLGHKVRLNNLYVANQTLPYPQQNMSTEYVNRWRKPGDEDRTNIPRLSDDALRISEWNDAYVKVYPQDL
;
A
#
# COMPACT_ATOMS: atom_id res chain seq x y z
N GLY A 1 -10.81 10.09 -38.04
CA GLY A 1 -10.01 9.26 -37.14
C GLY A 1 -9.25 10.15 -36.20
N ALA A 2 -9.52 10.03 -34.89
CA ALA A 2 -8.76 10.76 -33.88
C ALA A 2 -7.39 10.10 -33.71
N SER A 3 -6.32 10.76 -34.14
CA SER A 3 -4.96 10.33 -33.85
C SER A 3 -4.66 10.59 -32.38
N ARG A 4 -4.28 9.55 -31.63
CA ARG A 4 -3.76 9.69 -30.27
C ARG A 4 -2.33 10.23 -30.33
N LEU A 5 -2.11 11.40 -29.76
CA LEU A 5 -0.79 11.99 -29.61
C LEU A 5 -0.29 11.75 -28.18
N ALA A 6 0.84 11.07 -28.00
CA ALA A 6 1.49 10.96 -26.72
C ALA A 6 2.25 12.26 -26.42
N ILE A 7 1.87 12.97 -25.37
CA ILE A 7 2.49 14.22 -24.97
C ILE A 7 3.09 14.03 -23.56
N ASN A 8 4.37 14.43 -23.39
CA ASN A 8 5.00 14.51 -22.08
C ASN A 8 4.54 15.77 -21.35
N ARG A 9 3.61 15.62 -20.39
CA ARG A 9 3.08 16.72 -19.61
C ARG A 9 3.52 16.71 -18.14
N GLY A 10 4.43 15.81 -17.75
CA GLY A 10 4.89 15.66 -16.39
C GLY A 10 6.39 15.81 -16.24
N SER A 11 6.83 16.21 -15.06
CA SER A 11 8.23 16.28 -14.66
C SER A 11 8.47 15.56 -13.35
N LEU A 12 9.56 14.81 -13.30
CA LEU A 12 9.95 13.99 -12.16
C LEU A 12 11.36 14.37 -11.74
N ARG A 13 11.61 14.48 -10.45
CA ARG A 13 12.93 14.68 -9.86
C ARG A 13 13.32 13.49 -9.02
N ASN A 14 14.46 12.90 -9.37
CA ASN A 14 15.10 11.85 -8.57
C ASN A 14 16.38 12.42 -7.95
N LYS A 15 16.61 12.12 -6.68
CA LYS A 15 17.84 12.35 -5.95
C LYS A 15 18.15 11.10 -5.14
N GLY A 16 19.42 10.81 -4.91
CA GLY A 16 19.78 9.64 -4.13
C GLY A 16 21.21 9.66 -3.69
N TRP A 17 21.55 8.67 -2.89
CA TRP A 17 22.90 8.33 -2.50
C TRP A 17 23.06 6.81 -2.47
N GLU A 18 24.26 6.37 -2.66
CA GLU A 18 24.67 4.98 -2.59
C GLU A 18 25.91 4.85 -1.72
N LEU A 19 25.97 3.80 -0.94
CA LEU A 19 27.12 3.42 -0.13
C LEU A 19 27.46 1.97 -0.40
N SER A 20 28.73 1.70 -0.68
CA SER A 20 29.27 0.34 -0.80
C SER A 20 30.53 0.20 0.06
N VAL A 21 30.56 -0.83 0.88
CA VAL A 21 31.68 -1.14 1.77
C VAL A 21 32.07 -2.59 1.59
N GLY A 22 33.33 -2.84 1.29
CA GLY A 22 33.92 -4.16 1.22
C GLY A 22 35.02 -4.32 2.26
N LEU A 23 34.97 -5.39 3.03
CA LEU A 23 35.93 -5.70 4.08
C LEU A 23 36.47 -7.10 3.89
N LYS A 24 37.75 -7.27 4.13
CA LYS A 24 38.42 -8.59 4.21
C LYS A 24 39.17 -8.70 5.53
N PRO A 25 38.44 -8.82 6.66
CA PRO A 25 39.06 -8.80 7.98
C PRO A 25 40.03 -9.95 8.20
N LEU A 26 39.86 -11.01 7.46
CA LEU A 26 40.72 -12.18 7.56
C LEU A 26 41.01 -12.78 6.18
N ASN A 27 42.30 -12.87 5.83
CA ASN A 27 42.73 -13.49 4.58
C ASN A 27 44.06 -14.25 4.81
N ARG A 28 43.96 -15.54 5.08
CA ARG A 28 45.08 -16.45 5.33
C ARG A 28 45.01 -17.61 4.36
N LYS A 29 46.07 -18.39 4.31
CA LYS A 29 46.17 -19.57 3.42
C LYS A 29 44.99 -20.52 3.59
N ASP A 30 44.66 -20.88 4.83
CA ASP A 30 43.65 -21.89 5.15
C ASP A 30 42.27 -21.31 5.54
N TYR A 31 42.16 -20.02 5.81
CA TYR A 31 40.91 -19.38 6.21
C TYR A 31 40.83 -17.93 5.75
N GLY A 32 39.65 -17.53 5.46
CA GLY A 32 39.34 -16.17 5.01
C GLY A 32 37.90 -15.77 5.29
N ILE A 33 37.72 -14.49 5.50
CA ILE A 33 36.39 -13.86 5.65
C ILE A 33 36.38 -12.64 4.74
N SER A 34 35.35 -12.56 3.89
CA SER A 34 35.04 -11.35 3.11
C SER A 34 33.61 -10.93 3.40
N LEU A 35 33.42 -9.66 3.62
CA LEU A 35 32.13 -9.05 3.87
C LEU A 35 31.95 -7.93 2.87
N SER A 36 30.76 -7.84 2.27
CA SER A 36 30.37 -6.70 1.46
C SER A 36 28.99 -6.22 1.88
N PHE A 37 28.86 -4.94 2.01
CA PHE A 37 27.60 -4.26 2.33
C PHE A 37 27.38 -3.17 1.31
N ASN A 38 26.16 -3.08 0.78
CA ASN A 38 25.73 -1.97 -0.03
C ASN A 38 24.37 -1.49 0.42
N THR A 39 24.14 -0.19 0.29
CA THR A 39 22.83 0.39 0.55
C THR A 39 22.64 1.65 -0.27
N SER A 40 21.41 1.91 -0.67
CA SER A 40 21.04 3.08 -1.45
C SER A 40 19.70 3.63 -1.00
N LYS A 41 19.54 4.94 -1.16
CA LYS A 41 18.27 5.63 -0.98
C LYS A 41 18.00 6.52 -2.18
N VAL A 42 16.80 6.39 -2.73
CA VAL A 42 16.30 7.23 -3.81
C VAL A 42 15.12 8.06 -3.32
N TYR A 43 15.20 9.35 -3.49
CA TYR A 43 14.11 10.29 -3.26
C TYR A 43 13.48 10.63 -4.60
N ASN A 44 12.28 10.19 -4.80
CA ASN A 44 11.49 10.44 -5.99
C ASN A 44 10.41 11.48 -5.67
N LYS A 45 10.26 12.47 -6.54
CA LYS A 45 9.24 13.50 -6.37
C LYS A 45 8.73 13.99 -7.71
N VAL A 46 7.42 13.98 -7.88
CA VAL A 46 6.75 14.65 -9.01
C VAL A 46 6.82 16.16 -8.80
N THR A 47 7.39 16.88 -9.75
CA THR A 47 7.52 18.34 -9.71
C THR A 47 6.47 19.05 -10.55
N ASN A 48 5.97 18.37 -11.59
CA ASN A 48 4.87 18.86 -12.40
C ASN A 48 4.01 17.66 -12.84
N ALA A 49 2.75 17.65 -12.48
CA ALA A 49 1.76 16.68 -12.93
C ALA A 49 0.77 17.37 -13.85
N ASP A 50 0.27 16.63 -14.83
CA ASP A 50 -0.80 17.11 -15.70
C ASP A 50 -2.07 17.35 -14.86
N LYS A 51 -2.62 18.55 -14.93
CA LYS A 51 -3.86 18.92 -14.24
C LYS A 51 -5.10 18.31 -14.88
N GLU A 52 -5.00 17.85 -16.12
CA GLU A 52 -6.09 17.25 -16.88
C GLU A 52 -6.11 15.72 -16.77
N GLN A 53 -5.44 15.14 -15.76
CA GLN A 53 -5.55 13.71 -15.53
C GLN A 53 -6.99 13.34 -15.18
N HIS A 54 -7.61 12.57 -16.04
CA HIS A 54 -8.83 11.85 -15.68
C HIS A 54 -8.47 10.71 -14.73
N THR A 55 -8.58 10.97 -13.44
CA THR A 55 -8.29 9.98 -12.41
C THR A 55 -9.57 9.27 -12.01
N THR A 56 -9.54 7.95 -12.06
CA THR A 56 -10.64 7.09 -11.62
C THR A 56 -10.31 6.51 -10.23
N TYR A 57 -11.32 5.99 -9.54
CA TYR A 57 -11.14 5.22 -8.32
C TYR A 57 -10.03 4.16 -8.47
N THR A 58 -10.06 3.42 -9.56
CA THR A 58 -9.07 2.37 -9.86
C THR A 58 -7.65 2.93 -9.95
N ASN A 59 -7.46 4.12 -10.49
CA ASN A 59 -6.14 4.76 -10.57
C ASN A 59 -5.57 5.06 -9.18
N TYR A 60 -6.41 5.53 -8.24
CA TYR A 60 -5.99 5.75 -6.86
C TYR A 60 -5.64 4.44 -6.16
N VAL A 61 -6.50 3.45 -6.26
CA VAL A 61 -6.30 2.13 -5.62
C VAL A 61 -5.06 1.43 -6.16
N ASN A 62 -4.79 1.53 -7.46
CA ASN A 62 -3.61 0.92 -8.08
C ASN A 62 -2.32 1.72 -7.90
N GLY A 63 -2.38 2.92 -7.32
CA GLY A 63 -1.23 3.78 -7.13
C GLY A 63 -0.69 4.37 -8.44
N SER A 64 -1.52 4.47 -9.48
CA SER A 64 -1.15 5.07 -10.77
C SER A 64 -1.43 6.57 -10.86
N VAL A 65 -2.01 7.15 -9.81
CA VAL A 65 -2.24 8.60 -9.73
C VAL A 65 -0.93 9.34 -9.50
N ILE A 66 -0.70 10.35 -10.31
CA ILE A 66 0.50 11.19 -10.24
C ILE A 66 0.11 12.52 -9.60
N THR A 67 0.64 12.80 -8.42
CA THR A 67 0.35 14.01 -7.65
C THR A 67 1.59 14.85 -7.43
N ASN A 68 1.49 16.16 -7.66
CA ASN A 68 2.57 17.09 -7.38
C ASN A 68 3.06 16.99 -5.93
N GLY A 69 4.36 16.95 -5.77
CA GLY A 69 4.98 16.91 -4.45
C GLY A 69 5.05 15.53 -3.80
N LYS A 70 4.42 14.51 -4.39
CA LYS A 70 4.46 13.12 -3.91
C LYS A 70 5.39 12.26 -4.78
N PRO A 71 5.88 11.13 -4.25
CA PRO A 71 6.56 10.13 -5.05
C PRO A 71 5.63 9.53 -6.11
N VAL A 72 6.19 9.08 -7.23
CA VAL A 72 5.50 8.17 -8.15
C VAL A 72 5.21 6.87 -7.41
N ASN A 73 4.16 6.16 -7.79
CA ASN A 73 3.73 4.92 -7.12
C ASN A 73 3.28 5.12 -5.66
N THR A 74 2.79 6.31 -5.33
CA THR A 74 2.14 6.54 -4.03
C THR A 74 0.79 5.83 -4.01
N PHE A 75 0.56 5.04 -2.97
CA PHE A 75 -0.75 4.46 -2.70
C PHE A 75 -1.66 5.49 -2.04
N TYR A 76 -2.89 5.51 -2.47
CA TYR A 76 -3.96 6.30 -1.87
C TYR A 76 -5.06 5.37 -1.40
N SER A 77 -5.67 5.71 -0.28
CA SER A 77 -6.76 4.93 0.32
C SER A 77 -7.58 5.81 1.24
N TYR A 78 -8.77 5.38 1.57
CA TYR A 78 -9.47 5.87 2.74
C TYR A 78 -8.69 5.53 4.01
N GLN A 79 -8.72 6.38 4.99
CA GLN A 79 -8.12 6.11 6.28
C GLN A 79 -9.15 5.43 7.19
N PHE A 80 -9.02 4.13 7.40
CA PHE A 80 -9.85 3.38 8.32
C PHE A 80 -9.79 3.98 9.73
N ASP A 81 -10.94 4.10 10.39
CA ASP A 81 -11.03 4.55 11.78
C ASP A 81 -11.32 3.38 12.70
N LYS A 82 -12.52 2.82 12.63
CA LYS A 82 -12.98 1.72 13.48
C LYS A 82 -14.20 1.03 12.84
N LEU A 83 -14.69 0.00 13.47
CA LEU A 83 -16.02 -0.53 13.19
C LEU A 83 -17.08 0.21 14.02
N ASP A 84 -18.25 0.40 13.45
CA ASP A 84 -19.41 0.87 14.20
C ASP A 84 -20.04 -0.25 15.04
N ALA A 85 -21.06 0.06 15.85
CA ALA A 85 -21.77 -0.90 16.70
C ALA A 85 -22.50 -2.02 15.91
N ASN A 86 -22.65 -1.86 14.61
CA ASN A 86 -23.24 -2.85 13.71
C ASN A 86 -22.18 -3.64 12.93
N GLY A 87 -20.89 -3.38 13.19
CA GLY A 87 -19.76 -4.05 12.56
C GLY A 87 -19.44 -3.57 11.14
N TYR A 88 -19.88 -2.37 10.76
CA TYR A 88 -19.49 -1.74 9.51
C TYR A 88 -18.27 -0.84 9.69
N PRO A 89 -17.40 -0.73 8.68
CA PRO A 89 -16.23 0.12 8.74
C PRO A 89 -16.60 1.61 8.69
N THR A 90 -15.89 2.41 9.46
CA THR A 90 -15.91 3.86 9.39
C THR A 90 -14.52 4.40 9.01
N PHE A 91 -14.48 5.61 8.42
CA PHE A 91 -13.25 6.18 7.88
C PHE A 91 -13.02 7.59 8.42
N LYS A 92 -11.74 7.92 8.67
CA LYS A 92 -11.31 9.25 9.10
C LYS A 92 -11.31 10.23 7.93
N ASN A 93 -11.38 11.51 8.26
CA ASN A 93 -11.24 12.61 7.30
C ASN A 93 -12.24 12.57 6.14
N TYR A 94 -13.34 11.88 6.32
CA TYR A 94 -14.44 12.02 5.41
C TYR A 94 -15.00 13.44 5.57
N ASN A 95 -14.81 14.25 4.53
CA ASN A 95 -15.13 15.67 4.61
C ASN A 95 -16.65 15.84 4.55
N GLU A 96 -17.25 16.27 5.64
CA GLU A 96 -18.71 16.45 5.82
C GLU A 96 -19.35 17.30 4.70
N GLN A 97 -18.57 18.14 4.04
CA GLN A 97 -18.97 19.02 2.96
C GLN A 97 -19.45 18.27 1.70
N TYR A 98 -19.19 16.96 1.60
CA TYR A 98 -19.57 16.13 0.46
C TYR A 98 -20.76 15.21 0.72
N LEU A 99 -21.31 15.22 1.93
CA LEU A 99 -22.51 14.47 2.30
C LEU A 99 -23.81 15.24 2.05
N GLU A 100 -23.72 16.50 1.68
CA GLU A 100 -24.87 17.35 1.38
C GLU A 100 -25.18 17.41 -0.12
N ASP A 101 -25.24 16.27 -0.79
CA ASP A 101 -25.63 16.24 -2.21
C ASP A 101 -27.15 16.21 -2.43
N GLY A 102 -27.92 16.41 -1.40
CA GLY A 102 -29.37 16.49 -1.48
C GLY A 102 -30.10 15.14 -1.49
N ASP A 103 -29.39 14.03 -1.53
CA ASP A 103 -29.98 12.67 -1.56
C ASP A 103 -30.24 12.06 -0.18
N GLY A 104 -30.11 12.88 0.88
CA GLY A 104 -30.52 12.48 2.23
C GLY A 104 -29.55 11.56 2.96
N HIS A 105 -28.31 11.45 2.50
CA HIS A 105 -27.28 10.66 3.16
C HIS A 105 -26.81 11.31 4.45
N LYS A 106 -26.74 10.52 5.50
CA LYS A 106 -26.37 11.02 6.83
C LYS A 106 -24.84 11.05 6.99
N LYS A 107 -24.37 11.98 7.82
CA LYS A 107 -23.00 12.01 8.32
C LYS A 107 -22.55 10.61 8.78
N GLY A 108 -21.49 10.10 8.18
CA GLY A 108 -20.98 8.75 8.43
C GLY A 108 -21.50 7.66 7.46
N ASP A 109 -22.46 7.96 6.62
CA ASP A 109 -22.83 7.09 5.52
C ASP A 109 -21.82 7.28 4.38
N PHE A 110 -21.07 6.24 4.13
CA PHE A 110 -20.06 6.26 3.09
C PHE A 110 -20.68 5.82 1.78
N ILE A 111 -20.85 6.75 0.86
CA ILE A 111 -21.33 6.45 -0.49
C ILE A 111 -20.24 6.80 -1.48
N ILE A 112 -19.78 5.80 -2.19
CA ILE A 112 -19.00 6.00 -3.38
C ILE A 112 -19.95 6.53 -4.46
N SER A 113 -20.03 7.84 -4.59
CA SER A 113 -20.61 8.39 -5.79
C SER A 113 -19.67 8.08 -6.95
N SER A 114 -20.21 7.77 -8.10
CA SER A 114 -19.46 7.50 -9.33
C SER A 114 -18.68 8.72 -9.87
N TYR A 115 -18.61 9.80 -9.12
CA TYR A 115 -17.95 11.04 -9.52
C TYR A 115 -16.51 11.09 -9.06
N ASP A 116 -15.61 11.12 -10.00
CA ASP A 116 -14.14 11.09 -9.84
C ASP A 116 -13.57 12.13 -8.84
N GLU A 117 -14.23 13.25 -8.64
CA GLU A 117 -13.79 14.29 -7.72
C GLU A 117 -13.92 13.94 -6.24
N ALA A 118 -14.91 13.14 -5.85
CA ALA A 118 -15.14 12.76 -4.46
C ALA A 118 -13.99 11.88 -3.94
N TYR A 119 -13.45 10.98 -4.76
CA TYR A 119 -12.32 10.14 -4.39
C TYR A 119 -11.05 10.95 -4.15
N ALA A 120 -10.78 11.91 -5.03
CA ALA A 120 -9.60 12.76 -4.93
C ALA A 120 -9.51 13.51 -3.60
N ARG A 121 -10.65 13.76 -2.98
CA ARG A 121 -10.78 14.52 -1.73
C ARG A 121 -10.81 13.64 -0.48
N ALA A 122 -11.33 12.42 -0.60
CA ALA A 122 -11.44 11.48 0.52
C ALA A 122 -10.18 10.62 0.71
N PHE A 123 -9.42 10.39 -0.37
CA PHE A 123 -8.23 9.58 -0.30
C PHE A 123 -7.03 10.33 0.27
N VAL A 124 -6.32 9.67 1.18
CA VAL A 124 -5.05 10.15 1.72
C VAL A 124 -3.88 9.32 1.18
N ALA A 125 -2.72 9.96 1.06
CA ALA A 125 -1.50 9.27 0.66
C ALA A 125 -1.03 8.36 1.81
N MET A 126 -1.01 7.06 1.59
CA MET A 126 -0.69 6.04 2.59
C MET A 126 0.78 5.58 2.54
N GLY A 127 1.55 6.08 1.61
CA GLY A 127 2.96 5.73 1.41
C GLY A 127 3.25 5.28 -0.01
N SER A 128 4.51 4.97 -0.29
CA SER A 128 4.99 4.62 -1.63
C SER A 128 5.30 3.13 -1.73
N ARG A 129 5.18 2.60 -2.93
CA ARG A 129 5.70 1.29 -3.30
C ARG A 129 7.23 1.27 -3.36
N GLU A 130 7.84 2.44 -3.55
CA GLU A 130 9.30 2.58 -3.58
C GLU A 130 9.88 2.48 -2.17
N PRO A 131 10.93 1.67 -1.97
CA PRO A 131 11.60 1.57 -0.68
C PRO A 131 12.27 2.88 -0.28
N ASP A 132 12.24 3.19 1.01
CA ASP A 132 13.05 4.25 1.58
C ASP A 132 14.53 3.91 1.59
N LEU A 133 14.87 2.64 1.77
CA LEU A 133 16.22 2.14 1.81
C LEU A 133 16.27 0.74 1.20
N SER A 134 17.19 0.53 0.27
CA SER A 134 17.45 -0.77 -0.33
C SER A 134 18.91 -1.14 -0.18
N GLY A 135 19.21 -2.42 -0.07
CA GLY A 135 20.59 -2.82 0.01
C GLY A 135 20.78 -4.32 0.13
N GLY A 136 22.04 -4.70 0.37
CA GLY A 136 22.44 -6.08 0.54
C GLY A 136 23.66 -6.23 1.42
N LEU A 137 23.77 -7.40 2.00
CA LEU A 137 24.92 -7.87 2.76
C LEU A 137 25.33 -9.21 2.20
N SER A 138 26.61 -9.35 1.82
CA SER A 138 27.19 -10.63 1.47
C SER A 138 28.33 -10.98 2.42
N ALA A 139 28.38 -12.22 2.83
CA ALA A 139 29.43 -12.77 3.68
C ALA A 139 29.96 -14.05 3.07
N ASP A 140 31.27 -14.10 2.83
CA ASP A 140 31.99 -15.26 2.35
C ASP A 140 32.95 -15.73 3.42
N PHE A 141 32.83 -16.99 3.78
CA PHE A 141 33.70 -17.66 4.72
C PHE A 141 34.41 -18.81 4.02
N ARG A 142 35.70 -18.92 4.20
CA ARG A 142 36.53 -20.00 3.66
C ARG A 142 37.38 -20.62 4.78
N TYR A 143 37.32 -21.93 4.87
CA TYR A 143 38.14 -22.71 5.76
C TYR A 143 38.68 -23.96 5.05
N LYS A 144 39.99 -23.97 4.78
CA LYS A 144 40.65 -25.04 3.99
C LYS A 144 39.96 -25.26 2.64
N ARG A 145 39.29 -26.40 2.48
CA ARG A 145 38.56 -26.80 1.28
C ARG A 145 37.06 -26.46 1.33
N PHE A 146 36.59 -25.96 2.46
CA PHE A 146 35.20 -25.57 2.63
C PHE A 146 35.02 -24.08 2.39
N SER A 147 33.94 -23.73 1.71
CA SER A 147 33.50 -22.35 1.57
C SER A 147 31.99 -22.24 1.83
N LEU A 148 31.62 -21.19 2.49
CA LEU A 148 30.24 -20.83 2.75
C LEU A 148 30.04 -19.37 2.30
N SER A 149 29.09 -19.16 1.38
CA SER A 149 28.68 -17.83 0.92
C SER A 149 27.22 -17.60 1.29
N SER A 150 26.93 -16.44 1.83
CA SER A 150 25.57 -16.02 2.17
C SER A 150 25.33 -14.61 1.65
N THR A 151 24.17 -14.40 1.06
CA THR A 151 23.75 -13.08 0.55
C THR A 151 22.36 -12.78 1.06
N PHE A 152 22.20 -11.59 1.62
CA PHE A 152 20.95 -11.04 2.10
C PHE A 152 20.63 -9.78 1.30
N ALA A 153 19.39 -9.62 0.89
CA ALA A 153 18.87 -8.38 0.32
C ALA A 153 17.76 -7.83 1.21
N PHE A 154 17.67 -6.52 1.32
CA PHE A 154 16.62 -5.86 2.09
C PHE A 154 16.06 -4.65 1.36
N ASN A 155 14.76 -4.41 1.60
CA ASN A 155 14.03 -3.22 1.19
C ASN A 155 13.20 -2.77 2.39
N LEU A 156 13.42 -1.54 2.84
CA LEU A 156 12.78 -0.99 4.02
C LEU A 156 11.90 0.20 3.68
N GLY A 157 10.83 0.39 4.42
CA GLY A 157 9.97 1.57 4.36
C GLY A 157 8.98 1.61 3.20
N HIS A 158 9.00 0.63 2.27
CA HIS A 158 7.99 0.55 1.21
C HIS A 158 6.65 0.05 1.72
N LYS A 159 5.61 0.35 0.97
CA LYS A 159 4.26 -0.14 1.24
C LYS A 159 3.86 -1.17 0.19
N VAL A 160 3.08 -2.14 0.61
CA VAL A 160 2.46 -3.11 -0.30
C VAL A 160 0.97 -3.19 0.00
N ARG A 161 0.20 -3.48 -1.02
CA ARG A 161 -1.21 -3.82 -0.82
C ARG A 161 -1.32 -5.29 -0.45
N LEU A 162 -2.01 -5.56 0.63
CA LEU A 162 -2.33 -6.92 1.04
C LEU A 162 -3.42 -7.52 0.14
N ASN A 163 -3.50 -8.83 0.11
CA ASN A 163 -4.61 -9.53 -0.52
C ASN A 163 -5.91 -9.22 0.21
N ASN A 164 -7.00 -9.11 -0.53
CA ASN A 164 -8.32 -8.91 0.05
C ASN A 164 -8.71 -10.11 0.91
N LEU A 165 -9.23 -9.85 2.10
CA LEU A 165 -9.87 -10.89 2.91
C LEU A 165 -11.22 -11.30 2.31
N TYR A 166 -11.91 -10.35 1.70
CA TYR A 166 -13.19 -10.55 1.02
C TYR A 166 -12.97 -10.50 -0.48
N VAL A 167 -13.65 -11.36 -1.22
CA VAL A 167 -13.61 -11.32 -2.68
C VAL A 167 -14.48 -10.17 -3.17
N ALA A 168 -13.95 -9.34 -4.05
CA ALA A 168 -14.70 -8.25 -4.66
C ALA A 168 -15.98 -8.78 -5.33
N ASN A 169 -17.07 -8.09 -5.15
CA ASN A 169 -18.40 -8.42 -5.69
C ASN A 169 -19.06 -9.71 -5.13
N GLN A 170 -18.53 -10.28 -4.06
CA GLN A 170 -19.15 -11.41 -3.38
C GLN A 170 -19.51 -11.02 -1.95
N THR A 171 -20.78 -11.07 -1.63
CA THR A 171 -21.30 -10.79 -0.31
C THR A 171 -21.00 -11.90 0.70
N LEU A 172 -20.94 -13.12 0.23
CA LEU A 172 -20.61 -14.29 1.04
C LEU A 172 -19.62 -15.17 0.27
N PRO A 173 -18.65 -15.77 0.97
CA PRO A 173 -17.76 -16.73 0.35
C PRO A 173 -18.53 -17.95 -0.11
N TYR A 174 -18.20 -18.44 -1.29
CA TYR A 174 -18.74 -19.73 -1.73
C TYR A 174 -18.21 -20.85 -0.83
N PRO A 175 -19.03 -21.86 -0.50
CA PRO A 175 -18.62 -22.99 0.35
C PRO A 175 -17.38 -23.75 -0.13
N GLN A 176 -17.06 -23.63 -1.43
CA GLN A 176 -15.92 -24.30 -2.05
C GLN A 176 -14.63 -23.44 -2.06
N GLN A 177 -14.66 -22.19 -1.61
CA GLN A 177 -13.51 -21.31 -1.60
C GLN A 177 -12.77 -21.34 -0.27
N ASN A 178 -11.46 -21.49 -0.35
CA ASN A 178 -10.58 -21.26 0.79
C ASN A 178 -10.56 -19.78 1.14
N MET A 179 -10.67 -19.50 2.43
CA MET A 179 -10.62 -18.15 2.98
C MET A 179 -9.38 -17.96 3.84
N SER A 180 -8.98 -16.70 4.02
CA SER A 180 -7.97 -16.37 5.02
C SER A 180 -8.45 -16.78 6.42
N THR A 181 -7.53 -17.32 7.22
CA THR A 181 -7.79 -17.67 8.63
C THR A 181 -8.12 -16.44 9.47
N GLU A 182 -7.68 -15.25 9.07
CA GLU A 182 -8.02 -13.99 9.73
C GLU A 182 -9.52 -13.71 9.77
N TYR A 183 -10.26 -14.29 8.82
CA TYR A 183 -11.71 -14.17 8.74
C TYR A 183 -12.45 -14.69 9.96
N VAL A 184 -11.84 -15.60 10.71
CA VAL A 184 -12.39 -16.11 11.97
C VAL A 184 -12.56 -14.99 13.00
N ASN A 185 -11.71 -13.98 12.92
CA ASN A 185 -11.66 -12.84 13.86
C ASN A 185 -12.61 -11.69 13.48
N ARG A 186 -13.49 -11.87 12.49
CA ARG A 186 -14.43 -10.82 12.09
C ARG A 186 -15.42 -10.47 13.19
N TRP A 187 -15.99 -9.27 13.09
CA TRP A 187 -17.11 -8.85 13.94
C TRP A 187 -18.32 -9.79 13.78
N ARG A 188 -18.95 -10.22 14.86
CA ARG A 188 -20.11 -11.15 14.89
C ARG A 188 -21.28 -10.60 15.68
N LYS A 189 -21.03 -9.78 16.69
CA LYS A 189 -22.04 -9.25 17.60
C LYS A 189 -21.60 -7.92 18.20
N PRO A 190 -22.52 -7.08 18.67
CA PRO A 190 -22.21 -5.83 19.39
C PRO A 190 -21.20 -6.05 20.51
N GLY A 191 -20.19 -5.18 20.60
CA GLY A 191 -19.04 -5.27 21.48
C GLY A 191 -17.79 -5.92 20.85
N ASP A 192 -17.91 -6.52 19.67
CA ASP A 192 -16.74 -7.04 18.96
C ASP A 192 -15.96 -5.92 18.25
N GLU A 193 -16.57 -4.77 18.01
CA GLU A 193 -15.92 -3.57 17.43
C GLU A 193 -14.71 -3.08 18.24
N ASP A 194 -14.68 -3.39 19.54
CA ASP A 194 -13.55 -3.07 20.43
C ASP A 194 -12.41 -4.12 20.35
N ARG A 195 -12.63 -5.24 19.65
CA ARG A 195 -11.72 -6.38 19.62
C ARG A 195 -11.17 -6.71 18.26
N THR A 196 -11.85 -6.27 17.22
CA THR A 196 -11.46 -6.55 15.84
C THR A 196 -11.66 -5.35 14.96
N ASN A 197 -10.84 -5.27 13.91
CA ASN A 197 -11.00 -4.32 12.83
C ASN A 197 -11.58 -4.98 11.56
N ILE A 198 -11.89 -6.27 11.61
CA ILE A 198 -12.44 -7.01 10.47
C ILE A 198 -13.97 -6.92 10.50
N PRO A 199 -14.60 -6.37 9.48
CA PRO A 199 -16.03 -6.12 9.48
C PRO A 199 -16.85 -7.42 9.49
N ARG A 200 -18.13 -7.25 9.76
CA ARG A 200 -19.12 -8.32 9.70
C ARG A 200 -19.24 -8.88 8.28
N LEU A 201 -19.72 -10.11 8.17
CA LEU A 201 -20.31 -10.58 6.92
C LEU A 201 -21.52 -9.73 6.59
N SER A 202 -21.55 -9.17 5.41
CA SER A 202 -22.61 -8.28 4.97
C SER A 202 -23.00 -8.61 3.53
N ASP A 203 -24.23 -8.38 3.20
CA ASP A 203 -24.76 -8.29 1.85
C ASP A 203 -24.50 -6.93 1.21
N ASP A 204 -23.98 -5.97 1.97
CA ASP A 204 -23.49 -4.70 1.45
C ASP A 204 -22.08 -4.83 0.88
N ALA A 205 -22.01 -5.24 -0.38
CA ALA A 205 -20.75 -5.46 -1.09
C ALA A 205 -19.90 -4.18 -1.21
N LEU A 206 -20.53 -3.00 -1.26
CA LEU A 206 -19.85 -1.71 -1.36
C LEU A 206 -19.04 -1.42 -0.10
N ARG A 207 -19.65 -1.50 1.08
CA ARG A 207 -18.98 -1.23 2.36
C ARG A 207 -17.83 -2.19 2.62
N ILE A 208 -17.96 -3.44 2.21
CA ILE A 208 -16.88 -4.42 2.32
C ILE A 208 -15.75 -4.13 1.33
N SER A 209 -16.06 -3.70 0.12
CA SER A 209 -15.05 -3.29 -0.86
C SER A 209 -14.24 -2.09 -0.38
N GLU A 210 -14.90 -1.09 0.20
CA GLU A 210 -14.26 0.09 0.77
C GLU A 210 -13.32 -0.27 1.91
N TRP A 211 -13.74 -1.16 2.79
CA TRP A 211 -12.88 -1.65 3.87
C TRP A 211 -11.64 -2.36 3.32
N ASN A 212 -11.78 -3.24 2.34
CA ASN A 212 -10.66 -3.89 1.67
C ASN A 212 -9.67 -2.87 1.11
N ASP A 213 -10.18 -1.81 0.50
CA ASP A 213 -9.33 -0.79 -0.12
C ASP A 213 -8.66 0.13 0.90
N ALA A 214 -9.31 0.41 2.02
CA ALA A 214 -8.79 1.31 3.02
C ALA A 214 -7.91 0.62 4.05
N TYR A 215 -8.32 -0.52 4.55
CA TYR A 215 -7.68 -1.16 5.69
C TYR A 215 -6.64 -2.22 5.31
N VAL A 216 -7.00 -3.13 4.43
CA VAL A 216 -6.19 -4.33 4.18
C VAL A 216 -5.02 -4.08 3.23
N LYS A 217 -5.09 -3.03 2.42
CA LYS A 217 -4.21 -2.93 1.25
C LYS A 217 -2.93 -2.15 1.44
N VAL A 218 -2.74 -1.44 2.53
CA VAL A 218 -1.54 -0.63 2.75
C VAL A 218 -0.97 -0.86 4.14
N TYR A 219 -0.19 -1.91 4.28
CA TYR A 219 0.60 -2.12 5.50
C TYR A 219 2.05 -1.71 5.29
N PRO A 220 2.73 -1.14 6.31
CA PRO A 220 4.17 -1.12 6.32
C PRO A 220 4.64 -2.58 6.35
N GLN A 221 5.51 -2.97 5.43
CA GLN A 221 6.30 -4.16 5.68
C GLN A 221 7.40 -3.77 6.66
N ASP A 222 7.14 -4.03 7.91
CA ASP A 222 8.19 -4.14 8.91
C ASP A 222 8.68 -5.60 8.81
N LEU A 223 9.86 -5.77 8.25
CA LEU A 223 10.62 -7.01 8.30
C LEU A 223 11.32 -7.11 9.64
#